data_ed57f5d5a099e850e28650c60ab00d7c
#
_entry.id   ed57f5d5a099e850e28650c60ab00d7c
#
_cell.length_a   1.000
_cell.length_b   1.000
_cell.length_c   1.000
_cell.angle_alpha   90.00
_cell.angle_beta   90.00
_cell.angle_gamma   90.00
#
_symmetry.space_group_name_H-M   'P 1'
#
loop_
_entity.id
_entity.type
_entity.pdbx_description
1 polymer ?
#
loop_
_entity_poly.entity_id
_entity_poly.type
_entity_poly.pdbx_seq_one_letter_code
_entity_poly.pdbx_strand_id
1 'polypeptide(L)'
;DEHEEGVFFLTSMPLATAGDDGETRLADLCRSAVAAAEAGARMADAASCVHEGHRRDVDDALAALADLVGAEHRADLEERATIAAVLSAADASAARVFAVVDCARRIEGATDRFAHAGHLMRALVIEGLDTRGGRSAP
;
A
#
# COMPACT_ATOMS: atom_id res chain seq x y z
N ASP A 1 16.25 -4.90 -1.94
CA ASP A 1 14.82 -4.85 -1.62
C ASP A 1 14.14 -3.83 -2.52
N GLU A 2 13.06 -4.18 -3.22
CA GLU A 2 12.42 -3.33 -4.25
C GLU A 2 11.99 -1.95 -3.72
N HIS A 3 11.76 -1.84 -2.42
CA HIS A 3 11.42 -0.57 -1.77
C HIS A 3 12.64 0.35 -1.65
N GLU A 4 13.79 -0.21 -1.28
CA GLU A 4 15.04 0.54 -1.20
C GLU A 4 15.53 0.98 -2.57
N GLU A 5 15.36 0.14 -3.60
CA GLU A 5 15.68 0.49 -4.99
C GLU A 5 14.80 1.63 -5.50
N GLY A 6 13.50 1.64 -5.17
CA GLY A 6 12.59 2.73 -5.54
C GLY A 6 12.97 4.06 -4.90
N VAL A 7 13.30 4.07 -3.61
CA VAL A 7 13.74 5.27 -2.88
C VAL A 7 15.10 5.76 -3.41
N PHE A 8 16.05 4.85 -3.65
CA PHE A 8 17.37 5.20 -4.21
C PHE A 8 17.23 5.80 -5.61
N PHE A 9 16.35 5.27 -6.43
CA PHE A 9 16.10 5.77 -7.78
C PHE A 9 15.52 7.20 -7.76
N LEU A 10 14.55 7.46 -6.87
CA LEU A 10 13.96 8.79 -6.68
C LEU A 10 14.98 9.82 -6.18
N THR A 11 15.88 9.44 -5.26
CA THR A 11 16.86 10.36 -4.69
C THR A 11 18.06 10.61 -5.61
N SER A 12 18.34 9.71 -6.54
CA SER A 12 19.46 9.82 -7.48
C SER A 12 19.11 10.53 -8.80
N MET A 13 17.81 10.73 -9.08
CA MET A 13 17.40 11.48 -10.26
C MET A 13 17.39 12.99 -10.00
N PRO A 14 17.92 13.82 -10.91
CA PRO A 14 17.64 15.24 -10.90
C PRO A 14 16.17 15.46 -11.31
N LEU A 15 15.26 15.34 -10.38
CA LEU A 15 13.82 15.67 -10.50
C LEU A 15 13.61 17.19 -10.49
N ALA A 16 14.58 17.96 -10.95
CA ALA A 16 14.56 19.39 -10.85
C ALA A 16 13.91 20.05 -12.07
N THR A 17 12.56 20.09 -12.05
CA THR A 17 11.83 21.27 -12.55
C THR A 17 10.57 21.39 -11.68
N ALA A 18 10.62 22.32 -10.73
CA ALA A 18 9.49 22.64 -9.85
C ALA A 18 8.25 23.00 -10.70
N GLY A 19 7.14 22.28 -10.46
CA GLY A 19 5.82 22.64 -11.00
C GLY A 19 5.19 21.66 -11.99
N ASP A 20 5.74 20.46 -12.16
CA ASP A 20 5.12 19.46 -13.04
C ASP A 20 4.06 18.64 -12.27
N ASP A 21 2.89 18.50 -12.91
CA ASP A 21 1.75 17.74 -12.39
C ASP A 21 2.15 16.27 -12.08
N GLY A 22 3.08 15.69 -12.83
CA GLY A 22 3.62 14.34 -12.62
C GLY A 22 4.38 14.17 -11.31
N GLU A 23 5.15 15.18 -10.86
CA GLU A 23 5.87 15.12 -9.58
C GLU A 23 4.90 15.23 -8.38
N THR A 24 3.91 16.09 -8.50
CA THR A 24 2.86 16.23 -7.49
C THR A 24 2.10 14.91 -7.32
N ARG A 25 1.73 14.26 -8.43
CA ARG A 25 1.03 12.98 -8.41
C ARG A 25 1.89 11.83 -7.89
N LEU A 26 3.18 11.82 -8.21
CA LEU A 26 4.11 10.84 -7.65
C LEU A 26 4.23 11.00 -6.12
N ALA A 27 4.23 12.23 -5.62
CA ALA A 27 4.20 12.50 -4.18
C ALA A 27 2.87 12.06 -3.53
N ASP A 28 1.73 12.19 -4.24
CA ASP A 28 0.43 11.68 -3.78
C ASP A 28 0.46 10.14 -3.68
N LEU A 29 1.00 9.48 -4.69
CA LEU A 29 1.19 8.02 -4.70
C LEU A 29 2.09 7.56 -3.55
N CYS A 30 3.20 8.25 -3.28
CA CYS A 30 4.05 7.97 -2.13
C CYS A 30 3.29 8.11 -0.79
N ARG A 31 2.42 9.11 -0.66
CA ARG A 31 1.57 9.27 0.54
C ARG A 31 0.60 8.11 0.71
N SER A 32 0.02 7.61 -0.38
CA SER A 32 -0.86 6.42 -0.35
C SER A 32 -0.08 5.17 0.06
N ALA A 33 1.16 5.01 -0.40
CA ALA A 33 2.03 3.90 0.01
C ALA A 33 2.39 3.96 1.51
N VAL A 34 2.70 5.15 2.03
CA VAL A 34 2.94 5.33 3.48
C VAL A 34 1.69 4.97 4.28
N ALA A 35 0.51 5.44 3.85
CA ALA A 35 -0.76 5.11 4.50
C ALA A 35 -1.05 3.60 4.47
N ALA A 36 -0.71 2.90 3.38
CA ALA A 36 -0.82 1.45 3.28
C ALA A 36 0.13 0.73 4.26
N ALA A 37 1.38 1.17 4.36
CA ALA A 37 2.35 0.61 5.30
C ALA A 37 1.90 0.79 6.76
N GLU A 38 1.40 1.97 7.12
CA GLU A 38 0.86 2.26 8.45
C GLU A 38 -0.39 1.41 8.77
N ALA A 39 -1.30 1.26 7.81
CA ALA A 39 -2.48 0.42 7.95
C ALA A 39 -2.08 -1.07 8.08
N GLY A 40 -1.09 -1.52 7.31
CA GLY A 40 -0.53 -2.86 7.41
C GLY A 40 0.09 -3.15 8.79
N ALA A 41 0.82 -2.19 9.36
CA ALA A 41 1.36 -2.29 10.71
C ALA A 41 0.24 -2.41 11.75
N ARG A 42 -0.80 -1.54 11.68
CA ARG A 42 -1.97 -1.64 12.57
C ARG A 42 -2.69 -2.98 12.44
N MET A 43 -2.82 -3.51 11.22
CA MET A 43 -3.42 -4.82 10.98
C MET A 43 -2.60 -5.94 11.65
N ALA A 44 -1.28 -5.91 11.55
CA ALA A 44 -0.39 -6.88 12.18
C ALA A 44 -0.49 -6.83 13.72
N ASP A 45 -0.50 -5.62 14.28
CA ASP A 45 -0.64 -5.42 15.72
C ASP A 45 -2.01 -5.95 16.21
N ALA A 46 -3.11 -5.56 15.57
CA ALA A 46 -4.44 -6.02 15.92
C ALA A 46 -4.59 -7.55 15.77
N ALA A 47 -4.08 -8.12 14.68
CA ALA A 47 -4.10 -9.58 14.47
C ALA A 47 -3.33 -10.33 15.56
N SER A 48 -2.24 -9.78 16.08
CA SER A 48 -1.48 -10.38 17.18
C SER A 48 -2.27 -10.45 18.49
N CYS A 49 -3.22 -9.55 18.71
CA CYS A 49 -4.07 -9.50 19.90
C CYS A 49 -5.29 -10.44 19.83
N VAL A 50 -5.71 -10.85 18.62
CA VAL A 50 -6.90 -11.72 18.44
C VAL A 50 -6.78 -13.09 19.13
N HIS A 51 -5.56 -13.51 19.50
CA HIS A 51 -5.34 -14.80 20.19
C HIS A 51 -6.12 -14.94 21.51
N GLU A 52 -6.54 -13.85 22.15
CA GLU A 52 -7.38 -13.86 23.33
C GLU A 52 -8.88 -14.02 23.02
N GLY A 53 -9.26 -13.85 21.75
CA GLY A 53 -10.63 -14.05 21.26
C GLY A 53 -11.61 -12.93 21.64
N HIS A 54 -11.10 -11.77 22.02
CA HIS A 54 -11.92 -10.61 22.33
C HIS A 54 -12.49 -10.03 21.03
N ARG A 55 -13.81 -9.80 21.01
CA ARG A 55 -14.52 -9.24 19.85
C ARG A 55 -13.92 -7.93 19.37
N ARG A 56 -13.48 -7.08 20.31
CA ARG A 56 -12.88 -5.79 20.00
C ARG A 56 -11.62 -5.94 19.15
N ASP A 57 -10.76 -6.89 19.46
CA ASP A 57 -9.50 -7.11 18.73
C ASP A 57 -9.78 -7.58 17.29
N VAL A 58 -10.86 -8.35 17.09
CA VAL A 58 -11.32 -8.75 15.76
C VAL A 58 -11.85 -7.53 14.99
N ASP A 59 -12.68 -6.70 15.62
CA ASP A 59 -13.24 -5.49 15.00
C ASP A 59 -12.12 -4.50 14.63
N ASP A 60 -11.10 -4.34 15.48
CA ASP A 60 -9.92 -3.50 15.23
C ASP A 60 -9.07 -4.05 14.05
N ALA A 61 -8.88 -5.36 13.95
CA ALA A 61 -8.19 -6.00 12.82
C ALA A 61 -8.95 -5.81 11.50
N LEU A 62 -10.27 -5.96 11.52
CA LEU A 62 -11.10 -5.75 10.33
C LEU A 62 -11.13 -4.28 9.89
N ALA A 63 -11.13 -3.33 10.84
CA ALA A 63 -11.04 -1.91 10.54
C ALA A 63 -9.69 -1.55 9.90
N ALA A 64 -8.58 -2.07 10.45
CA ALA A 64 -7.25 -1.87 9.90
C ALA A 64 -7.11 -2.46 8.48
N LEU A 65 -7.73 -3.63 8.22
CA LEU A 65 -7.78 -4.20 6.87
C LEU A 65 -8.57 -3.30 5.90
N ALA A 66 -9.70 -2.75 6.33
CA ALA A 66 -10.48 -1.84 5.48
C ALA A 66 -9.69 -0.58 5.13
N ASP A 67 -8.93 -0.01 6.07
CA ASP A 67 -8.03 1.11 5.84
C ASP A 67 -6.93 0.75 4.82
N LEU A 68 -6.35 -0.45 4.95
CA LEU A 68 -5.29 -0.96 4.08
C LEU A 68 -5.80 -1.13 2.63
N VAL A 69 -6.95 -1.76 2.45
CA VAL A 69 -7.59 -1.92 1.12
C VAL A 69 -7.96 -0.55 0.54
N GLY A 70 -8.41 0.38 1.37
CA GLY A 70 -8.68 1.75 0.93
C GLY A 70 -7.42 2.52 0.52
N ALA A 71 -6.28 2.25 1.14
CA ALA A 71 -5.01 2.86 0.77
C ALA A 71 -4.46 2.29 -0.55
N GLU A 72 -4.56 0.97 -0.74
CA GLU A 72 -4.21 0.28 -2.01
C GLU A 72 -5.06 0.83 -3.16
N HIS A 73 -6.38 0.90 -3.00
CA HIS A 73 -7.24 1.45 -4.05
C HIS A 73 -6.90 2.91 -4.43
N ARG A 74 -6.52 3.74 -3.45
CA ARG A 74 -6.02 5.09 -3.74
C ARG A 74 -4.71 5.06 -4.50
N ALA A 75 -3.76 4.19 -4.12
CA ALA A 75 -2.48 4.04 -4.81
C ALA A 75 -2.65 3.64 -6.28
N ASP A 76 -3.56 2.71 -6.58
CA ASP A 76 -3.92 2.30 -7.95
C ASP A 76 -4.45 3.49 -8.78
N LEU A 77 -5.31 4.33 -8.19
CA LEU A 77 -5.81 5.54 -8.87
C LEU A 77 -4.70 6.57 -9.11
N GLU A 78 -3.82 6.79 -8.13
CA GLU A 78 -2.71 7.74 -8.24
C GLU A 78 -1.63 7.24 -9.21
N GLU A 79 -1.37 5.94 -9.28
CA GLU A 79 -0.46 5.36 -10.29
C GLU A 79 -0.95 5.70 -11.70
N ARG A 80 -2.22 5.40 -12.00
CA ARG A 80 -2.81 5.69 -13.31
C ARG A 80 -2.79 7.17 -13.64
N ALA A 81 -3.08 8.03 -12.67
CA ALA A 81 -3.06 9.47 -12.83
C ALA A 81 -1.64 10.00 -13.07
N THR A 82 -0.64 9.45 -12.36
CA THR A 82 0.78 9.77 -12.52
C THR A 82 1.27 9.40 -13.93
N ILE A 83 0.96 8.19 -14.38
CA ILE A 83 1.32 7.70 -15.72
C ILE A 83 0.66 8.59 -16.79
N ALA A 84 -0.62 8.90 -16.65
CA ALA A 84 -1.32 9.76 -17.61
C ALA A 84 -0.71 11.17 -17.67
N ALA A 85 -0.36 11.76 -16.53
CA ALA A 85 0.25 13.09 -16.46
C ALA A 85 1.61 13.13 -17.19
N VAL A 86 2.51 12.17 -16.89
CA VAL A 86 3.84 12.17 -17.51
C VAL A 86 3.79 11.88 -19.01
N LEU A 87 2.85 11.03 -19.47
CA LEU A 87 2.65 10.75 -20.89
C LEU A 87 2.06 11.95 -21.66
N SER A 88 1.34 12.83 -20.98
CA SER A 88 0.73 14.02 -21.57
C SER A 88 1.65 15.23 -21.57
N ALA A 89 2.79 15.19 -20.87
CA ALA A 89 3.74 16.27 -20.79
C ALA A 89 4.48 16.43 -22.14
N ALA A 90 4.29 17.57 -22.81
CA ALA A 90 4.76 17.80 -24.18
C ALA A 90 6.29 17.81 -24.33
N ASP A 91 7.02 18.10 -23.24
CA ASP A 91 8.47 18.24 -23.20
C ASP A 91 9.16 17.12 -22.41
N ALA A 92 8.43 16.09 -22.00
CA ALA A 92 8.99 14.97 -21.27
C ALA A 92 9.91 14.13 -22.16
N SER A 93 11.17 13.97 -21.75
CA SER A 93 12.07 13.04 -22.42
C SER A 93 11.62 11.58 -22.20
N ALA A 94 11.94 10.71 -23.16
CA ALA A 94 11.63 9.26 -23.03
C ALA A 94 12.24 8.64 -21.76
N ALA A 95 13.43 9.09 -21.35
CA ALA A 95 14.08 8.64 -20.12
C ALA A 95 13.27 9.04 -18.87
N ARG A 96 12.75 10.28 -18.85
CA ARG A 96 11.89 10.75 -17.75
C ARG A 96 10.58 9.98 -17.69
N VAL A 97 9.91 9.79 -18.83
CA VAL A 97 8.68 8.98 -18.90
C VAL A 97 8.92 7.59 -18.34
N PHE A 98 9.97 6.92 -18.82
CA PHE A 98 10.32 5.59 -18.35
C PHE A 98 10.56 5.56 -16.84
N ALA A 99 11.34 6.49 -16.32
CA ALA A 99 11.68 6.54 -14.91
C ALA A 99 10.45 6.76 -14.00
N VAL A 100 9.58 7.71 -14.35
CA VAL A 100 8.37 7.99 -13.58
C VAL A 100 7.40 6.82 -13.62
N VAL A 101 7.20 6.20 -14.79
CA VAL A 101 6.32 5.04 -14.94
C VAL A 101 6.85 3.83 -14.16
N ASP A 102 8.15 3.54 -14.23
CA ASP A 102 8.75 2.42 -13.48
C ASP A 102 8.65 2.66 -11.97
N CYS A 103 8.94 3.90 -11.52
CA CYS A 103 8.80 4.28 -10.12
C CYS A 103 7.35 4.15 -9.63
N ALA A 104 6.37 4.68 -10.38
CA ALA A 104 4.97 4.61 -10.01
C ALA A 104 4.49 3.15 -9.85
N ARG A 105 4.86 2.28 -10.80
CA ARG A 105 4.53 0.84 -10.74
C ARG A 105 5.15 0.11 -9.56
N ARG A 106 6.39 0.47 -9.19
CA ARG A 106 7.05 -0.15 -8.04
C ARG A 106 6.39 0.26 -6.72
N ILE A 107 5.98 1.51 -6.60
CA ILE A 107 5.31 2.02 -5.41
C ILE A 107 3.92 1.38 -5.28
N GLU A 108 3.14 1.35 -6.36
CA GLU A 108 1.83 0.68 -6.39
C GLU A 108 1.98 -0.82 -6.08
N GLY A 109 2.91 -1.53 -6.73
CA GLY A 109 3.15 -2.94 -6.44
C GLY A 109 3.61 -3.23 -5.00
N ALA A 110 4.16 -2.25 -4.27
CA ALA A 110 4.41 -2.39 -2.84
C ALA A 110 3.10 -2.30 -2.03
N THR A 111 2.17 -1.40 -2.39
CA THR A 111 0.86 -1.30 -1.73
C THR A 111 0.00 -2.53 -1.95
N ASP A 112 0.03 -3.12 -3.15
CA ASP A 112 -0.58 -4.41 -3.47
C ASP A 112 -0.12 -5.53 -2.53
N ARG A 113 1.19 -5.61 -2.28
CA ARG A 113 1.75 -6.63 -1.38
C ARG A 113 1.31 -6.42 0.06
N PHE A 114 1.17 -5.17 0.54
CA PHE A 114 0.61 -4.89 1.86
C PHE A 114 -0.85 -5.32 1.94
N ALA A 115 -1.68 -5.03 0.94
CA ALA A 115 -3.07 -5.45 0.89
C ALA A 115 -3.19 -6.98 0.86
N HIS A 116 -2.37 -7.66 0.06
CA HIS A 116 -2.31 -9.11 0.02
C HIS A 116 -1.94 -9.73 1.39
N ALA A 117 -0.92 -9.19 2.05
CA ALA A 117 -0.54 -9.61 3.40
C ALA A 117 -1.68 -9.40 4.41
N GLY A 118 -2.40 -8.27 4.32
CA GLY A 118 -3.58 -8.02 5.14
C GLY A 118 -4.69 -9.06 4.96
N HIS A 119 -4.96 -9.46 3.72
CA HIS A 119 -5.93 -10.53 3.43
C HIS A 119 -5.49 -11.89 3.99
N LEU A 120 -4.21 -12.22 3.94
CA LEU A 120 -3.67 -13.44 4.56
C LEU A 120 -3.81 -13.39 6.08
N MET A 121 -3.49 -12.29 6.72
CA MET A 121 -3.68 -12.10 8.16
C MET A 121 -5.15 -12.24 8.56
N ARG A 122 -6.08 -11.66 7.78
CA ARG A 122 -7.52 -11.85 8.01
C ARG A 122 -7.92 -13.33 7.98
N ALA A 123 -7.42 -14.08 7.00
CA ALA A 123 -7.72 -15.51 6.90
C ALA A 123 -7.25 -16.27 8.14
N LEU A 124 -6.04 -15.99 8.64
CA LEU A 124 -5.50 -16.57 9.86
C LEU A 124 -6.30 -16.19 11.11
N VAL A 125 -6.77 -14.95 11.21
CA VAL A 125 -7.65 -14.48 12.30
C VAL A 125 -8.94 -15.27 12.32
N ILE A 126 -9.60 -15.44 11.17
CA ILE A 126 -10.88 -16.17 11.06
C ILE A 126 -10.68 -17.63 11.40
N GLU A 127 -9.67 -18.30 10.86
CA GLU A 127 -9.36 -19.70 11.15
C GLU A 127 -9.05 -19.94 12.64
N GLY A 128 -8.33 -19.01 13.26
CA GLY A 128 -8.04 -19.04 14.70
C GLY A 128 -9.30 -18.95 15.56
N LEU A 129 -10.34 -18.26 15.12
CA LEU A 129 -11.63 -18.17 15.80
C LEU A 129 -12.45 -19.47 15.66
N ASP A 130 -12.50 -20.05 14.46
CA ASP A 130 -13.26 -21.28 14.17
C ASP A 130 -12.74 -22.48 14.97
N THR A 131 -11.42 -22.61 15.08
CA THR A 131 -10.80 -23.72 15.85
C THR A 131 -11.10 -23.67 17.34
N ARG A 132 -11.48 -22.52 17.89
CA ARG A 132 -11.86 -22.33 19.31
C ARG A 132 -13.34 -22.53 19.55
N GLY A 133 -14.20 -22.07 18.63
CA GLY A 133 -15.64 -22.28 18.72
C GLY A 133 -16.03 -23.77 18.76
N GLY A 134 -15.28 -24.62 18.06
CA GLY A 134 -15.52 -26.08 18.04
C GLY A 134 -15.08 -26.85 19.31
N ARG A 135 -14.29 -26.20 20.21
CA ARG A 135 -13.85 -26.85 21.47
C ARG A 135 -14.76 -26.61 22.68
N SER A 136 -15.81 -25.81 22.53
CA SER A 136 -16.73 -25.45 23.62
C SER A 136 -18.02 -26.22 23.62
N ALA A 137 -18.11 -27.35 22.93
CA ALA A 137 -19.24 -28.29 23.09
C ALA A 137 -18.88 -29.38 24.12
N PRO A 138 -19.59 -29.47 25.28
CA PRO A 138 -19.41 -30.56 26.27
C PRO A 138 -19.95 -31.87 25.73
#